data_cfdee9a670e91964bb508ba7bbbf6c28
#
_entry.id   cfdee9a670e91964bb508ba7bbbf6c28
#
_cell.length_a   1.000
_cell.length_b   1.000
_cell.length_c   1.000
_cell.angle_alpha   90.00
_cell.angle_beta   90.00
_cell.angle_gamma   90.00
#
_symmetry.space_group_name_H-M   'P 1'
#
loop_
_entity.id
_entity.type
_entity.pdbx_description
1 polymer ?
#
loop_
_entity_poly.entity_id
_entity_poly.type
_entity_poly.pdbx_seq_one_letter_code
_entity_poly.pdbx_strand_id
1 'polypeptide(L)'
;MSNRRFEMYEYRQVIHRMRMGESDRTIARTRLVGRIKCGQIRAIAGQQGWLDKGLPLPDDEVLVAAFEQKKQHDDNPTHQSLSRSYEQQIRQWVRDNICMTTIHQTLADQFGFAGSYSSVRRLVQGLKLHQPEATCILDFAPGEAVQVDFGKGPDITDAFTGKTFKTWIFVMTLCFSRHLYAEIVTDQKVSTWLSCHRRAFEFFNGVPAKAIIDNPKCAITKACYRDPEVQRSYGELAEGYSFLISPCPPRDPQKKGRVEAGVKYVKNRFVPLRQFRSLADANGQLRQWVMETAGNRIHGTTRQKPLTLFAESEKHLLKPLPDVPVEIAVWCQVKLHGNCHVQFEKAYYSAPFPLIHQEMWLKATDNTVKIYHNLKLVAVHPHLKRPGARSTVDEHMPPESIAYKLQDPQWCLRQAEAIGSDCHRLIQVLFSDRVLDNLRAAQGVVGLGKKYGSLRLENACTRALHYDNPRYKTVKTILAKGLDQAPLQADQSVQIPLSSVYTVDGRFLRPTGEMQLHCEGRRRL
;
A
#
# COMPACT_ATOMS: atom_id res chain seq x y z
N MET A 1 17.28 39.61 21.74
CA MET A 1 16.25 40.64 21.41
C MET A 1 15.89 40.45 19.96
N SER A 2 14.62 40.19 19.63
CA SER A 2 14.19 39.96 18.25
C SER A 2 14.33 41.24 17.44
N ASN A 3 14.94 41.16 16.23
CA ASN A 3 14.91 42.23 15.26
C ASN A 3 13.47 42.46 14.78
N ARG A 4 12.68 43.18 15.60
CA ARG A 4 11.33 43.58 15.23
C ARG A 4 11.42 44.55 14.08
N ARG A 5 10.73 44.27 12.96
CA ARG A 5 10.56 45.19 11.85
C ARG A 5 9.61 46.29 12.29
N PHE A 6 10.01 47.55 12.09
CA PHE A 6 9.18 48.74 12.36
C PHE A 6 8.31 49.03 11.15
N GLU A 7 7.01 49.25 11.41
CA GLU A 7 6.04 49.66 10.42
C GLU A 7 5.91 51.19 10.34
N MET A 8 5.44 51.75 9.23
CA MET A 8 5.40 53.19 9.00
C MET A 8 4.58 53.94 10.06
N TYR A 9 3.46 53.39 10.51
CA TYR A 9 2.67 53.98 11.57
C TYR A 9 3.42 54.12 12.91
N GLU A 10 4.34 53.21 13.22
CA GLU A 10 5.18 53.24 14.42
C GLU A 10 6.18 54.40 14.34
N TYR A 11 6.79 54.64 13.18
CA TYR A 11 7.64 55.84 12.95
C TYR A 11 6.84 57.11 13.12
N ARG A 12 5.64 57.19 12.55
CA ARG A 12 4.74 58.34 12.74
C ARG A 12 4.42 58.60 14.20
N GLN A 13 4.06 57.56 14.95
CA GLN A 13 3.79 57.68 16.39
C GLN A 13 4.98 58.17 17.20
N VAL A 14 6.20 57.68 16.87
CA VAL A 14 7.42 58.13 17.53
C VAL A 14 7.69 59.62 17.19
N ILE A 15 7.58 60.07 15.93
CA ILE A 15 7.76 61.45 15.55
C ILE A 15 6.71 62.36 16.18
N HIS A 16 5.44 61.90 16.23
CA HIS A 16 4.37 62.65 16.90
C HIS A 16 4.69 62.90 18.38
N ARG A 17 5.11 61.86 19.11
CA ARG A 17 5.52 61.96 20.52
C ARG A 17 6.70 62.92 20.71
N MET A 18 7.67 62.88 19.79
CA MET A 18 8.80 63.83 19.76
C MET A 18 8.32 65.28 19.59
N ARG A 19 7.34 65.52 18.73
CA ARG A 19 6.67 66.84 18.57
C ARG A 19 5.97 67.30 19.84
N MET A 20 5.41 66.37 20.64
CA MET A 20 4.80 66.68 21.91
C MET A 20 5.81 66.95 23.02
N GLY A 21 7.11 66.90 22.74
CA GLY A 21 8.19 67.21 23.65
C GLY A 21 8.71 66.02 24.47
N GLU A 22 8.26 64.80 24.17
CA GLU A 22 8.72 63.63 24.91
C GLU A 22 10.21 63.36 24.59
N SER A 23 10.97 63.01 25.66
CA SER A 23 12.37 62.63 25.53
C SER A 23 12.49 61.17 25.00
N ASP A 24 13.62 60.84 24.37
CA ASP A 24 13.90 59.45 23.89
C ASP A 24 13.79 58.45 25.02
N ARG A 25 14.12 58.82 26.24
CA ARG A 25 14.01 57.96 27.44
C ARG A 25 12.55 57.71 27.79
N THR A 26 11.71 58.70 27.65
CA THR A 26 10.26 58.60 27.93
C THR A 26 9.60 57.72 26.86
N ILE A 27 9.86 57.96 25.60
CA ILE A 27 9.32 57.15 24.48
C ILE A 27 9.78 55.68 24.59
N ALA A 28 11.06 55.46 24.93
CA ALA A 28 11.56 54.08 25.09
C ALA A 28 10.90 53.33 26.27
N ARG A 29 10.50 54.02 27.36
CA ARG A 29 9.74 53.41 28.47
C ARG A 29 8.38 52.92 28.07
N THR A 30 7.73 53.47 27.05
CA THR A 30 6.47 52.97 26.50
C THR A 30 6.61 51.66 25.73
N ARG A 31 7.83 51.17 25.54
CA ARG A 31 8.14 49.95 24.76
C ARG A 31 7.77 50.07 23.28
N LEU A 32 7.40 51.23 22.77
CA LEU A 32 7.09 51.45 21.37
C LEU A 32 8.35 51.26 20.52
N VAL A 33 9.47 51.81 20.99
CA VAL A 33 10.80 51.74 20.31
C VAL A 33 11.93 51.71 21.34
N GLY A 34 13.03 50.99 21.01
CA GLY A 34 14.24 51.01 21.85
C GLY A 34 14.92 52.39 21.82
N ARG A 35 15.62 52.77 22.92
CA ARG A 35 16.26 54.09 23.07
C ARG A 35 17.24 54.45 21.93
N ILE A 36 18.07 53.49 21.48
CA ILE A 36 19.02 53.69 20.40
C ILE A 36 18.27 54.02 19.09
N LYS A 37 17.26 53.26 18.76
CA LYS A 37 16.43 53.46 17.57
C LYS A 37 15.64 54.76 17.65
N CYS A 38 15.17 55.17 18.85
CA CYS A 38 14.52 56.44 19.07
C CYS A 38 15.45 57.61 18.71
N GLY A 39 16.70 57.59 19.21
CA GLY A 39 17.69 58.58 18.86
C GLY A 39 17.97 58.68 17.35
N GLN A 40 18.02 57.53 16.67
CA GLN A 40 18.18 57.52 15.21
C GLN A 40 16.99 58.16 14.49
N ILE A 41 15.76 57.88 14.92
CA ILE A 41 14.56 58.49 14.36
C ILE A 41 14.57 59.99 14.60
N ARG A 42 14.95 60.45 15.79
CA ARG A 42 15.05 61.90 16.13
C ARG A 42 16.07 62.61 15.25
N ALA A 43 17.24 62.00 15.03
CA ALA A 43 18.25 62.60 14.19
C ALA A 43 17.73 62.79 12.74
N ILE A 44 17.08 61.79 12.16
CA ILE A 44 16.49 61.88 10.82
C ILE A 44 15.33 62.87 10.78
N ALA A 45 14.43 62.83 11.77
CA ALA A 45 13.32 63.75 11.85
C ALA A 45 13.75 65.19 12.04
N GLY A 46 14.85 65.44 12.77
CA GLY A 46 15.49 66.74 12.87
C GLY A 46 16.10 67.25 11.56
N GLN A 47 16.84 66.40 10.85
CA GLN A 47 17.41 66.74 9.56
C GLN A 47 16.34 67.08 8.51
N GLN A 48 15.22 66.40 8.54
CA GLN A 48 14.09 66.61 7.61
C GLN A 48 13.08 67.66 8.05
N GLY A 49 13.32 68.35 9.19
CA GLY A 49 12.39 69.36 9.70
C GLY A 49 11.06 68.81 10.26
N TRP A 50 10.93 67.51 10.41
CA TRP A 50 9.63 66.88 10.83
C TRP A 50 9.27 67.10 12.29
N LEU A 51 10.17 67.68 13.07
CA LEU A 51 9.89 67.99 14.50
C LEU A 51 9.15 69.29 14.69
N ASP A 52 8.98 70.09 13.65
CA ASP A 52 8.19 71.34 13.69
C ASP A 52 6.70 71.01 13.87
N LYS A 53 6.07 71.61 14.91
CA LYS A 53 4.64 71.42 15.25
C LYS A 53 3.71 72.09 14.24
N GLY A 54 4.16 73.11 13.51
CA GLY A 54 3.38 73.85 12.52
C GLY A 54 3.22 73.13 11.17
N LEU A 55 4.00 72.08 10.92
CA LEU A 55 3.94 71.35 9.68
C LEU A 55 3.11 70.05 9.81
N PRO A 56 2.44 69.57 8.76
CA PRO A 56 1.80 68.28 8.77
C PRO A 56 2.82 67.16 9.04
N LEU A 57 2.38 66.00 9.56
CA LEU A 57 3.25 64.81 9.65
C LEU A 57 3.56 64.31 8.23
N PRO A 58 4.77 63.86 7.98
CA PRO A 58 5.15 63.34 6.66
C PRO A 58 4.31 62.15 6.23
N ASP A 59 4.04 62.02 4.96
CA ASP A 59 3.33 60.89 4.38
C ASP A 59 4.17 59.62 4.43
N ASP A 60 3.51 58.44 4.34
CA ASP A 60 4.18 57.16 4.48
C ASP A 60 5.26 56.96 3.42
N GLU A 61 5.07 57.46 2.19
CA GLU A 61 6.07 57.41 1.11
C GLU A 61 7.36 58.20 1.46
N VAL A 62 7.20 59.37 2.05
CA VAL A 62 8.31 60.21 2.51
C VAL A 62 9.07 59.53 3.66
N LEU A 63 8.36 58.92 4.58
CA LEU A 63 8.95 58.15 5.68
C LEU A 63 9.72 56.93 5.15
N VAL A 64 9.12 56.17 4.22
CA VAL A 64 9.79 55.05 3.55
C VAL A 64 11.11 55.48 2.91
N ALA A 65 11.06 56.53 2.08
CA ALA A 65 12.26 57.03 1.38
C ALA A 65 13.38 57.42 2.36
N ALA A 66 13.04 58.09 3.47
CA ALA A 66 14.03 58.53 4.44
C ALA A 66 14.62 57.42 5.31
N PHE A 67 13.84 56.40 5.65
CA PHE A 67 14.29 55.30 6.50
C PHE A 67 14.82 54.08 5.73
N GLU A 68 14.47 53.89 4.44
CA GLU A 68 15.03 52.83 3.59
C GLU A 68 16.40 53.17 3.03
N GLN A 69 16.69 54.44 2.72
CA GLN A 69 18.02 54.88 2.24
C GLN A 69 19.16 54.50 3.19
N LYS A 70 18.89 54.31 4.49
CA LYS A 70 19.90 53.90 5.49
C LYS A 70 20.17 52.39 5.51
N LYS A 71 19.37 51.57 4.84
CA LYS A 71 19.61 50.10 4.78
C LYS A 71 20.67 49.71 3.74
N GLN A 72 21.02 50.58 2.78
CA GLN A 72 21.98 50.27 1.75
C GLN A 72 23.44 50.45 2.17
N HIS A 73 23.72 50.91 3.41
CA HIS A 73 25.08 51.23 3.85
C HIS A 73 25.67 50.29 4.93
N ASP A 74 25.09 49.14 5.18
CA ASP A 74 25.73 48.08 5.99
C ASP A 74 26.30 46.93 5.11
N ASP A 75 26.85 47.26 3.93
CA ASP A 75 27.73 46.37 3.18
C ASP A 75 29.14 46.39 3.83
N ASN A 76 29.21 45.97 5.09
CA ASN A 76 30.48 45.71 5.72
C ASN A 76 31.07 44.44 5.07
N PRO A 77 32.19 44.54 4.33
CA PRO A 77 32.73 43.39 3.57
C PRO A 77 33.09 42.19 4.43
N THR A 78 33.16 42.35 5.74
CA THR A 78 33.43 41.29 6.72
C THR A 78 32.24 40.32 6.95
N HIS A 79 31.05 40.60 6.44
CA HIS A 79 29.86 39.76 6.61
C HIS A 79 29.25 39.21 5.31
N GLN A 80 29.95 39.34 4.17
CA GLN A 80 29.49 38.68 2.95
C GLN A 80 29.60 37.16 3.11
N SER A 81 28.45 36.50 3.00
CA SER A 81 28.39 35.02 3.08
C SER A 81 29.19 34.42 1.92
N LEU A 82 30.14 33.54 2.23
CA LEU A 82 30.93 32.80 1.23
C LEU A 82 30.05 32.11 0.17
N SER A 83 28.79 31.85 0.47
CA SER A 83 27.83 31.25 -0.48
C SER A 83 27.34 32.22 -1.55
N ARG A 84 27.59 33.53 -1.39
CA ARG A 84 27.12 34.56 -2.35
C ARG A 84 27.84 34.49 -3.71
N SER A 85 29.09 34.06 -3.72
CA SER A 85 29.85 33.78 -4.96
C SER A 85 29.25 32.66 -5.80
N TYR A 86 28.48 31.77 -5.19
CA TYR A 86 27.82 30.64 -5.85
C TYR A 86 26.31 30.87 -6.03
N GLU A 87 25.80 32.08 -5.87
CA GLU A 87 24.37 32.40 -5.86
C GLU A 87 23.66 31.94 -7.13
N GLN A 88 24.22 32.16 -8.30
CA GLN A 88 23.60 31.77 -9.58
C GLN A 88 23.47 30.24 -9.68
N GLN A 89 24.52 29.53 -9.31
CA GLN A 89 24.54 28.05 -9.30
C GLN A 89 23.53 27.50 -8.30
N ILE A 90 23.52 28.03 -7.08
CA ILE A 90 22.60 27.66 -6.03
C ILE A 90 21.15 27.94 -6.47
N ARG A 91 20.91 29.09 -7.11
CA ARG A 91 19.59 29.47 -7.63
C ARG A 91 19.10 28.49 -8.70
N GLN A 92 19.99 28.02 -9.58
CA GLN A 92 19.65 27.00 -10.57
C GLN A 92 19.29 25.67 -9.89
N TRP A 93 20.13 25.17 -8.98
CA TRP A 93 19.89 23.91 -8.27
C TRP A 93 18.62 23.93 -7.40
N VAL A 94 18.29 25.10 -6.84
CA VAL A 94 17.01 25.29 -6.12
C VAL A 94 15.82 25.20 -7.06
N ARG A 95 15.91 25.73 -8.28
CA ARG A 95 14.87 25.57 -9.33
C ARG A 95 14.72 24.11 -9.75
N ASP A 96 15.83 23.38 -9.82
CA ASP A 96 15.87 21.96 -10.16
C ASP A 96 15.44 21.06 -8.98
N ASN A 97 14.95 21.65 -7.87
CA ASN A 97 14.50 20.95 -6.65
C ASN A 97 15.57 20.09 -5.97
N ILE A 98 16.85 20.43 -6.10
CA ILE A 98 17.93 19.75 -5.39
C ILE A 98 17.87 20.15 -3.90
N CYS A 99 17.98 19.16 -3.01
CA CYS A 99 17.90 19.44 -1.58
C CYS A 99 19.13 20.22 -1.08
N MET A 100 18.93 21.07 -0.05
CA MET A 100 19.98 21.96 0.46
C MET A 100 21.21 21.23 0.99
N THR A 101 21.06 20.02 1.51
CA THR A 101 22.17 19.19 1.95
C THR A 101 23.04 18.75 0.78
N THR A 102 22.43 18.32 -0.32
CA THR A 102 23.14 17.95 -1.55
C THR A 102 23.82 19.17 -2.17
N ILE A 103 23.14 20.33 -2.21
CA ILE A 103 23.75 21.59 -2.69
C ILE A 103 25.01 21.92 -1.89
N HIS A 104 24.95 21.88 -0.56
CA HIS A 104 26.10 22.15 0.30
C HIS A 104 27.24 21.15 0.06
N GLN A 105 26.93 19.86 -0.03
CA GLN A 105 27.91 18.80 -0.27
C GLN A 105 28.58 18.95 -1.63
N THR A 106 27.79 19.20 -2.69
CA THR A 106 28.33 19.41 -4.04
C THR A 106 29.22 20.64 -4.11
N LEU A 107 28.84 21.73 -3.41
CA LEU A 107 29.70 22.94 -3.31
C LEU A 107 31.02 22.62 -2.62
N ALA A 108 31.01 21.84 -1.54
CA ALA A 108 32.23 21.44 -0.84
C ALA A 108 33.10 20.54 -1.71
N ASP A 109 32.52 19.50 -2.32
CA ASP A 109 33.23 18.44 -3.04
C ASP A 109 33.78 18.91 -4.39
N GLN A 110 33.01 19.72 -5.14
CA GLN A 110 33.35 20.10 -6.52
C GLN A 110 33.93 21.52 -6.66
N PHE A 111 33.55 22.41 -5.74
CA PHE A 111 33.90 23.82 -5.84
C PHE A 111 34.77 24.31 -4.68
N GLY A 112 35.17 23.41 -3.76
CA GLY A 112 36.03 23.78 -2.62
C GLY A 112 35.39 24.75 -1.62
N PHE A 113 34.06 24.74 -1.50
CA PHE A 113 33.33 25.66 -0.63
C PHE A 113 33.59 25.32 0.85
N ALA A 114 34.30 26.22 1.55
CA ALA A 114 34.63 26.10 2.97
C ALA A 114 33.55 26.65 3.91
N GLY A 115 32.42 27.12 3.38
CA GLY A 115 31.35 27.71 4.18
C GLY A 115 30.44 26.66 4.84
N SER A 116 29.78 27.03 5.93
CA SER A 116 28.86 26.14 6.65
C SER A 116 27.55 25.93 5.89
N TYR A 117 26.88 24.79 6.18
CA TYR A 117 25.51 24.52 5.70
C TYR A 117 24.53 25.67 6.02
N SER A 118 24.69 26.31 7.19
CA SER A 118 23.85 27.46 7.59
C SER A 118 24.01 28.67 6.67
N SER A 119 25.16 28.83 6.02
CA SER A 119 25.40 29.88 5.02
C SER A 119 24.58 29.63 3.76
N VAL A 120 24.62 28.41 3.23
CA VAL A 120 23.81 27.99 2.07
C VAL A 120 22.31 28.09 2.40
N ARG A 121 21.90 27.61 3.59
CA ARG A 121 20.49 27.68 4.02
C ARG A 121 19.97 29.12 4.09
N ARG A 122 20.74 30.08 4.63
CA ARG A 122 20.35 31.49 4.69
C ARG A 122 20.18 32.08 3.30
N LEU A 123 21.11 31.80 2.37
CA LEU A 123 21.02 32.24 1.00
C LEU A 123 19.76 31.69 0.31
N VAL A 124 19.53 30.37 0.40
CA VAL A 124 18.34 29.72 -0.19
C VAL A 124 17.03 30.27 0.39
N GLN A 125 16.98 30.51 1.71
CA GLN A 125 15.83 31.14 2.34
C GLN A 125 15.59 32.57 1.81
N GLY A 126 16.66 33.37 1.62
CA GLY A 126 16.58 34.69 1.00
C GLY A 126 16.05 34.62 -0.43
N LEU A 127 16.52 33.67 -1.24
CA LEU A 127 16.04 33.44 -2.60
C LEU A 127 14.56 33.05 -2.68
N LYS A 128 14.08 32.22 -1.76
CA LYS A 128 12.66 31.80 -1.67
C LYS A 128 11.72 32.92 -1.26
N LEU A 129 12.17 33.83 -0.41
CA LEU A 129 11.38 35.00 0.01
C LEU A 129 11.10 35.98 -1.15
N HIS A 130 11.89 35.92 -2.23
CA HIS A 130 11.70 36.77 -3.41
C HIS A 130 10.79 36.17 -4.48
N GLN A 131 10.31 34.97 -4.30
CA GLN A 131 9.30 34.33 -5.15
C GLN A 131 8.17 33.76 -4.29
N PRO A 132 7.24 34.60 -3.81
CA PRO A 132 6.06 34.11 -3.10
C PRO A 132 5.22 33.25 -4.05
N GLU A 133 5.00 31.99 -3.69
CA GLU A 133 4.06 31.12 -4.40
C GLU A 133 2.64 31.67 -4.14
N ALA A 134 2.01 32.20 -5.17
CA ALA A 134 0.62 32.61 -5.09
C ALA A 134 -0.27 31.36 -5.00
N THR A 135 -1.03 31.23 -3.92
CA THR A 135 -2.02 30.17 -3.74
C THR A 135 -3.36 30.59 -4.30
N CYS A 136 -3.86 29.86 -5.30
CA CYS A 136 -5.21 30.09 -5.81
C CYS A 136 -6.24 29.43 -4.90
N ILE A 137 -7.20 30.21 -4.42
CA ILE A 137 -8.34 29.67 -3.64
C ILE A 137 -9.34 29.10 -4.65
N LEU A 138 -9.50 27.77 -4.63
CA LEU A 138 -10.50 27.11 -5.46
C LEU A 138 -11.87 27.19 -4.79
N ASP A 139 -12.85 27.80 -5.45
CA ASP A 139 -14.23 27.77 -5.03
C ASP A 139 -14.99 26.68 -5.78
N PHE A 140 -15.93 26.03 -5.10
CA PHE A 140 -16.72 24.95 -5.63
C PHE A 140 -18.20 25.20 -5.32
N ALA A 141 -19.07 24.93 -6.26
CA ALA A 141 -20.50 24.95 -6.07
C ALA A 141 -20.95 23.80 -5.13
N PRO A 142 -22.11 23.94 -4.48
CA PRO A 142 -22.68 22.87 -3.65
C PRO A 142 -22.88 21.59 -4.48
N GLY A 143 -22.47 20.44 -3.92
CA GLY A 143 -22.56 19.14 -4.60
C GLY A 143 -21.55 18.90 -5.73
N GLU A 144 -20.75 19.90 -6.09
CA GLU A 144 -19.80 19.81 -7.21
C GLU A 144 -18.64 18.84 -6.92
N ALA A 145 -18.01 18.98 -5.78
CA ALA A 145 -16.77 18.26 -5.54
C ALA A 145 -16.58 17.78 -4.10
N VAL A 146 -15.88 16.66 -3.98
CA VAL A 146 -15.36 16.12 -2.74
C VAL A 146 -13.86 15.92 -2.86
N GLN A 147 -13.13 16.10 -1.77
CA GLN A 147 -11.72 15.75 -1.69
C GLN A 147 -11.54 14.53 -0.79
N VAL A 148 -10.70 13.58 -1.23
CA VAL A 148 -10.49 12.30 -0.57
C VAL A 148 -9.01 12.05 -0.33
N ASP A 149 -8.67 11.58 0.87
CA ASP A 149 -7.30 11.21 1.23
C ASP A 149 -7.24 10.17 2.35
N PHE A 150 -6.08 9.51 2.47
CA PHE A 150 -5.71 8.69 3.60
C PHE A 150 -4.69 9.41 4.50
N GLY A 151 -4.91 9.33 5.81
CA GLY A 151 -3.90 9.69 6.81
C GLY A 151 -3.47 8.50 7.65
N LYS A 152 -2.27 8.53 8.21
CA LYS A 152 -1.86 7.54 9.21
C LYS A 152 -2.77 7.67 10.44
N GLY A 153 -3.40 6.58 10.84
CA GLY A 153 -4.24 6.48 12.03
C GLY A 153 -3.46 6.13 13.31
N PRO A 154 -4.15 6.01 14.45
CA PRO A 154 -3.59 5.50 15.70
C PRO A 154 -3.30 3.99 15.58
N ASP A 155 -2.35 3.50 16.34
CA ASP A 155 -2.22 2.07 16.55
C ASP A 155 -3.32 1.63 17.53
N ILE A 156 -4.08 0.58 17.17
CA ILE A 156 -5.20 0.08 17.97
C ILE A 156 -4.84 -1.32 18.47
N THR A 157 -4.99 -1.52 19.78
CA THR A 157 -4.88 -2.84 20.39
C THR A 157 -6.29 -3.39 20.63
N ASP A 158 -6.61 -4.50 19.96
CA ASP A 158 -7.89 -5.16 20.13
C ASP A 158 -7.96 -5.82 21.51
N ALA A 159 -8.94 -5.41 22.31
CA ALA A 159 -9.08 -5.84 23.70
C ALA A 159 -9.40 -7.35 23.85
N PHE A 160 -9.95 -7.99 22.81
CA PHE A 160 -10.29 -9.41 22.84
C PHE A 160 -9.12 -10.30 22.43
N THR A 161 -8.34 -9.85 21.42
CA THR A 161 -7.25 -10.65 20.86
C THR A 161 -5.89 -10.25 21.36
N GLY A 162 -5.74 -9.08 22.02
CA GLY A 162 -4.48 -8.48 22.44
C GLY A 162 -3.55 -8.05 21.31
N LYS A 163 -3.98 -8.16 20.05
CA LYS A 163 -3.17 -7.82 18.88
C LYS A 163 -3.22 -6.33 18.60
N THR A 164 -2.04 -5.72 18.48
CA THR A 164 -1.91 -4.33 18.04
C THR A 164 -1.70 -4.27 16.54
N PHE A 165 -2.47 -3.45 15.85
CA PHE A 165 -2.36 -3.24 14.41
C PHE A 165 -2.33 -1.75 14.07
N LYS A 166 -1.58 -1.45 13.03
CA LYS A 166 -1.51 -0.10 12.43
C LYS A 166 -2.80 0.19 11.69
N THR A 167 -3.27 1.43 11.81
CA THR A 167 -4.48 1.86 11.11
C THR A 167 -4.22 3.06 10.21
N TRP A 168 -5.21 3.31 9.36
CA TRP A 168 -5.27 4.45 8.47
C TRP A 168 -6.59 5.15 8.65
N ILE A 169 -6.62 6.47 8.48
CA ILE A 169 -7.84 7.26 8.54
C ILE A 169 -8.19 7.64 7.11
N PHE A 170 -9.29 7.13 6.60
CA PHE A 170 -9.92 7.61 5.37
C PHE A 170 -10.70 8.88 5.69
N VAL A 171 -10.53 9.93 4.91
CA VAL A 171 -11.29 11.17 5.05
C VAL A 171 -11.82 11.58 3.69
N MET A 172 -13.12 11.86 3.62
CA MET A 172 -13.79 12.43 2.47
C MET A 172 -14.49 13.72 2.91
N THR A 173 -14.11 14.86 2.33
CA THR A 173 -14.60 16.18 2.71
C THR A 173 -15.29 16.85 1.55
N LEU A 174 -16.55 17.22 1.70
CA LEU A 174 -17.30 18.03 0.73
C LEU A 174 -16.65 19.41 0.59
N CYS A 175 -16.41 19.84 -0.64
CA CYS A 175 -15.64 21.04 -0.90
C CYS A 175 -16.41 22.34 -0.59
N PHE A 176 -17.72 22.33 -0.62
CA PHE A 176 -18.56 23.47 -0.31
C PHE A 176 -18.83 23.57 1.20
N SER A 177 -19.60 22.66 1.77
CA SER A 177 -20.02 22.71 3.18
C SER A 177 -18.90 22.45 4.18
N ARG A 178 -17.82 21.80 3.77
CA ARG A 178 -16.76 21.26 4.65
C ARG A 178 -17.25 20.13 5.56
N HIS A 179 -18.46 19.62 5.32
CA HIS A 179 -18.91 18.42 6.01
C HIS A 179 -18.05 17.23 5.58
N LEU A 180 -17.64 16.42 6.54
CA LEU A 180 -16.69 15.34 6.29
C LEU A 180 -17.24 13.99 6.74
N TYR A 181 -16.85 12.95 6.00
CA TYR A 181 -16.89 11.57 6.43
C TYR A 181 -15.48 11.13 6.81
N ALA A 182 -15.37 10.39 7.91
CA ALA A 182 -14.09 9.80 8.32
C ALA A 182 -14.29 8.38 8.83
N GLU A 183 -13.34 7.50 8.53
CA GLU A 183 -13.35 6.11 8.94
C GLU A 183 -11.92 5.60 9.17
N ILE A 184 -11.73 4.80 10.23
CA ILE A 184 -10.47 4.13 10.53
C ILE A 184 -10.49 2.73 9.90
N VAL A 185 -9.45 2.41 9.14
CA VAL A 185 -9.29 1.15 8.42
C VAL A 185 -7.93 0.52 8.69
N THR A 186 -7.79 -0.77 8.42
CA THR A 186 -6.56 -1.53 8.69
C THR A 186 -5.57 -1.57 7.54
N ASP A 187 -5.97 -1.16 6.34
CA ASP A 187 -5.11 -1.14 5.16
C ASP A 187 -5.56 -0.07 4.14
N GLN A 188 -4.75 0.10 3.10
CA GLN A 188 -5.01 1.02 1.98
C GLN A 188 -5.16 0.25 0.66
N LYS A 189 -5.75 -0.95 0.69
CA LYS A 189 -5.98 -1.74 -0.51
C LYS A 189 -7.06 -1.11 -1.38
N VAL A 190 -7.11 -1.55 -2.65
CA VAL A 190 -8.14 -1.12 -3.61
C VAL A 190 -9.54 -1.41 -3.07
N SER A 191 -9.79 -2.61 -2.57
CA SER A 191 -11.09 -3.01 -2.00
C SER A 191 -11.51 -2.12 -0.82
N THR A 192 -10.57 -1.76 0.06
CA THR A 192 -10.81 -0.86 1.19
C THR A 192 -11.14 0.55 0.72
N TRP A 193 -10.39 1.08 -0.27
CA TRP A 193 -10.66 2.37 -0.90
C TRP A 193 -12.07 2.46 -1.48
N LEU A 194 -12.46 1.46 -2.27
CA LEU A 194 -13.78 1.40 -2.89
C LEU A 194 -14.90 1.29 -1.84
N SER A 195 -14.70 0.45 -0.82
CA SER A 195 -15.67 0.27 0.26
C SER A 195 -15.86 1.53 1.10
N CYS A 196 -14.77 2.29 1.36
CA CYS A 196 -14.86 3.58 2.05
C CYS A 196 -15.66 4.61 1.24
N HIS A 197 -15.47 4.66 -0.09
CA HIS A 197 -16.26 5.54 -0.95
C HIS A 197 -17.75 5.22 -0.88
N ARG A 198 -18.13 3.95 -0.99
CA ARG A 198 -19.52 3.52 -0.87
C ARG A 198 -20.13 3.97 0.45
N ARG A 199 -19.48 3.66 1.57
CA ARG A 199 -19.97 4.08 2.90
C ARG A 199 -20.01 5.59 3.10
N ALA A 200 -19.10 6.32 2.46
CA ALA A 200 -19.11 7.79 2.49
C ALA A 200 -20.31 8.36 1.72
N PHE A 201 -20.62 7.82 0.54
CA PHE A 201 -21.79 8.22 -0.24
C PHE A 201 -23.10 7.87 0.48
N GLU A 202 -23.17 6.69 1.08
CA GLU A 202 -24.29 6.30 1.96
C GLU A 202 -24.44 7.26 3.16
N PHE A 203 -23.33 7.67 3.78
CA PHE A 203 -23.33 8.64 4.90
C PHE A 203 -23.85 10.02 4.46
N PHE A 204 -23.45 10.53 3.31
CA PHE A 204 -23.94 11.78 2.76
C PHE A 204 -25.35 11.64 2.17
N ASN A 205 -25.84 10.42 2.00
CA ASN A 205 -27.07 10.10 1.30
C ASN A 205 -27.10 10.71 -0.13
N GLY A 206 -25.97 10.60 -0.83
CA GLY A 206 -25.83 11.12 -2.20
C GLY A 206 -24.38 11.13 -2.68
N VAL A 207 -24.21 11.42 -3.95
CA VAL A 207 -22.93 11.35 -4.67
C VAL A 207 -22.55 12.72 -5.23
N PRO A 208 -21.37 13.28 -4.91
CA PRO A 208 -20.90 14.54 -5.53
C PRO A 208 -20.57 14.34 -7.01
N ALA A 209 -20.55 15.43 -7.78
CA ALA A 209 -20.29 15.34 -9.22
C ALA A 209 -18.85 14.86 -9.52
N LYS A 210 -17.86 15.23 -8.68
CA LYS A 210 -16.46 14.81 -8.86
C LYS A 210 -15.75 14.51 -7.54
N ALA A 211 -14.81 13.56 -7.57
CA ALA A 211 -13.90 13.25 -6.47
C ALA A 211 -12.48 13.68 -6.84
N ILE A 212 -11.93 14.59 -6.04
CA ILE A 212 -10.55 15.09 -6.18
C ILE A 212 -9.66 14.24 -5.28
N ILE A 213 -8.64 13.60 -5.84
CA ILE A 213 -7.75 12.67 -5.15
C ILE A 213 -6.28 13.00 -5.39
N ASP A 214 -5.42 12.69 -4.41
CA ASP A 214 -3.96 12.83 -4.55
C ASP A 214 -3.34 11.48 -4.92
N ASN A 215 -3.38 11.15 -6.18
CA ASN A 215 -2.71 9.99 -6.80
C ASN A 215 -2.35 8.81 -5.87
N PRO A 216 -3.23 8.33 -4.96
CA PRO A 216 -2.92 7.20 -4.13
C PRO A 216 -2.83 5.95 -5.03
N LYS A 217 -1.88 5.05 -4.75
CA LYS A 217 -1.65 3.83 -5.56
C LYS A 217 -2.89 2.92 -5.68
N CYS A 218 -3.82 3.00 -4.74
CA CYS A 218 -5.10 2.27 -4.80
C CYS A 218 -6.11 2.86 -5.79
N ALA A 219 -5.90 4.10 -6.25
CA ALA A 219 -6.80 4.80 -7.19
C ALA A 219 -6.14 5.10 -8.53
N ILE A 220 -4.82 5.35 -8.54
CA ILE A 220 -4.06 5.75 -9.72
C ILE A 220 -2.91 4.78 -9.94
N THR A 221 -2.85 4.14 -11.10
CA THR A 221 -1.76 3.22 -11.48
C THR A 221 -0.53 3.98 -11.95
N LYS A 222 -0.73 5.09 -12.67
CA LYS A 222 0.35 5.93 -13.16
C LYS A 222 -0.02 7.40 -13.05
N ALA A 223 0.68 8.10 -12.16
CA ALA A 223 0.51 9.53 -11.98
C ALA A 223 1.17 10.28 -13.14
N CYS A 224 0.39 11.05 -13.91
CA CYS A 224 0.85 11.91 -14.99
C CYS A 224 0.15 13.26 -14.93
N TYR A 225 0.82 14.31 -15.40
CA TYR A 225 0.25 15.66 -15.37
C TYR A 225 -0.92 15.83 -16.35
N ARG A 226 -0.84 15.18 -17.52
CA ARG A 226 -1.83 15.35 -18.61
C ARG A 226 -2.78 14.16 -18.77
N ASP A 227 -2.31 12.95 -18.47
CA ASP A 227 -3.08 11.72 -18.69
C ASP A 227 -2.79 10.70 -17.58
N PRO A 228 -3.39 10.86 -16.40
CA PRO A 228 -3.23 9.91 -15.29
C PRO A 228 -4.02 8.64 -15.57
N GLU A 229 -3.35 7.48 -15.43
CA GLU A 229 -4.01 6.18 -15.55
C GLU A 229 -4.77 5.83 -14.26
N VAL A 230 -6.08 5.87 -14.31
CA VAL A 230 -6.96 5.50 -13.20
C VAL A 230 -6.99 3.98 -13.04
N GLN A 231 -6.93 3.52 -11.79
CA GLN A 231 -7.09 2.11 -11.48
C GLN A 231 -8.49 1.63 -11.92
N ARG A 232 -8.53 0.52 -12.69
CA ARG A 232 -9.75 0.05 -13.38
C ARG A 232 -10.94 -0.14 -12.44
N SER A 233 -10.71 -0.71 -11.25
CA SER A 233 -11.77 -0.92 -10.25
C SER A 233 -12.37 0.39 -9.76
N TYR A 234 -11.55 1.44 -9.64
CA TYR A 234 -12.02 2.75 -9.22
C TYR A 234 -12.79 3.47 -10.34
N GLY A 235 -12.35 3.29 -11.60
CA GLY A 235 -13.12 3.74 -12.78
C GLY A 235 -14.50 3.11 -12.84
N GLU A 236 -14.60 1.79 -12.65
CA GLU A 236 -15.89 1.07 -12.63
C GLU A 236 -16.80 1.54 -11.48
N LEU A 237 -16.25 1.81 -10.29
CA LEU A 237 -17.03 2.40 -9.21
C LEU A 237 -17.53 3.80 -9.57
N ALA A 238 -16.69 4.62 -10.20
CA ALA A 238 -17.04 5.96 -10.61
C ALA A 238 -18.17 5.99 -11.67
N GLU A 239 -18.13 5.06 -12.62
CA GLU A 239 -19.22 4.85 -13.59
C GLU A 239 -20.52 4.44 -12.89
N GLY A 240 -20.45 3.46 -11.99
CA GLY A 240 -21.62 2.95 -11.27
C GLY A 240 -22.30 3.98 -10.36
N TYR A 241 -21.53 4.87 -9.74
CA TYR A 241 -22.03 5.98 -8.93
C TYR A 241 -22.17 7.29 -9.71
N SER A 242 -21.81 7.31 -10.98
CA SER A 242 -21.91 8.47 -11.89
C SER A 242 -21.14 9.70 -11.40
N PHE A 243 -19.93 9.54 -10.86
CA PHE A 243 -19.05 10.65 -10.50
C PHE A 243 -17.77 10.67 -11.35
N LEU A 244 -17.13 11.83 -11.45
CA LEU A 244 -15.87 12.00 -12.17
C LEU A 244 -14.69 11.88 -11.19
N ILE A 245 -13.65 11.14 -11.59
CA ILE A 245 -12.38 11.10 -10.88
C ILE A 245 -11.52 12.25 -11.39
N SER A 246 -11.05 13.10 -10.47
CA SER A 246 -10.18 14.25 -10.76
C SER A 246 -8.86 14.10 -10.00
N PRO A 247 -7.85 13.43 -10.55
CA PRO A 247 -6.54 13.34 -9.92
C PRO A 247 -5.88 14.71 -9.86
N CYS A 248 -5.24 15.04 -8.73
CA CYS A 248 -4.43 16.24 -8.63
C CYS A 248 -3.17 16.08 -9.50
N PRO A 249 -2.77 17.11 -10.26
CA PRO A 249 -1.50 17.09 -10.97
C PRO A 249 -0.34 16.84 -9.99
N PRO A 250 0.67 16.04 -10.37
CA PRO A 250 1.84 15.83 -9.53
C PRO A 250 2.50 17.17 -9.19
N ARG A 251 2.86 17.37 -7.91
CA ARG A 251 3.51 18.58 -7.38
C ARG A 251 2.65 19.85 -7.36
N ASP A 252 1.32 19.74 -7.39
CA ASP A 252 0.43 20.90 -7.18
C ASP A 252 -0.29 20.75 -5.81
N PRO A 253 0.36 21.11 -4.69
CA PRO A 253 -0.20 20.96 -3.35
C PRO A 253 -1.37 21.89 -3.08
N GLN A 254 -1.54 22.94 -3.90
CA GLN A 254 -2.57 23.97 -3.66
C GLN A 254 -3.99 23.43 -3.85
N LYS A 255 -4.18 22.45 -4.72
CA LYS A 255 -5.50 21.85 -4.98
C LYS A 255 -5.98 20.91 -3.86
N LYS A 256 -5.10 20.52 -2.93
CA LYS A 256 -5.36 19.50 -1.89
C LYS A 256 -5.63 20.05 -0.49
N GLY A 257 -5.43 21.33 -0.23
CA GLY A 257 -5.42 21.92 1.11
C GLY A 257 -6.64 21.64 1.98
N ARG A 258 -7.80 21.29 1.40
CA ARG A 258 -9.06 21.04 2.13
C ARG A 258 -9.08 19.69 2.82
N VAL A 259 -8.67 18.62 2.12
CA VAL A 259 -8.67 17.27 2.70
C VAL A 259 -7.47 17.06 3.63
N GLU A 260 -6.31 17.66 3.33
CA GLU A 260 -5.17 17.67 4.25
C GLU A 260 -5.54 18.34 5.58
N ALA A 261 -6.26 19.46 5.52
CA ALA A 261 -6.83 20.09 6.69
C ALA A 261 -7.83 19.17 7.41
N GLY A 262 -8.65 18.42 6.67
CA GLY A 262 -9.59 17.42 7.22
C GLY A 262 -8.87 16.28 7.92
N VAL A 263 -7.90 15.64 7.27
CA VAL A 263 -7.07 14.58 7.87
C VAL A 263 -6.34 15.09 9.11
N LYS A 264 -5.68 16.25 9.02
CA LYS A 264 -4.99 16.88 10.14
C LYS A 264 -5.95 17.22 11.28
N TYR A 265 -7.17 17.66 10.96
CA TYR A 265 -8.20 17.97 11.94
C TYR A 265 -8.63 16.72 12.71
N VAL A 266 -8.93 15.63 12.03
CA VAL A 266 -9.27 14.34 12.68
C VAL A 266 -8.09 13.86 13.54
N LYS A 267 -6.86 13.85 13.01
CA LYS A 267 -5.66 13.41 13.75
C LYS A 267 -5.40 14.23 15.01
N ASN A 268 -5.56 15.56 14.95
CA ASN A 268 -5.18 16.44 16.05
C ASN A 268 -6.31 16.69 17.05
N ARG A 269 -7.57 16.45 16.68
CA ARG A 269 -8.73 16.77 17.53
C ARG A 269 -9.54 15.56 17.97
N PHE A 270 -9.54 14.48 17.17
CA PHE A 270 -10.24 13.26 17.55
C PHE A 270 -9.33 12.23 18.22
N VAL A 271 -8.16 11.96 17.63
CA VAL A 271 -7.29 10.85 18.06
C VAL A 271 -6.67 11.05 19.45
N PRO A 272 -6.15 12.26 19.82
CA PRO A 272 -5.42 12.41 21.07
C PRO A 272 -6.26 12.12 22.30
N LEU A 273 -5.65 11.45 23.29
CA LEU A 273 -6.23 11.13 24.59
C LEU A 273 -7.46 10.20 24.55
N ARG A 274 -7.80 9.62 23.38
CA ARG A 274 -8.88 8.63 23.27
C ARG A 274 -8.31 7.23 23.37
N GLN A 275 -9.09 6.36 23.99
CA GLN A 275 -8.81 4.93 24.07
C GLN A 275 -9.82 4.19 23.21
N PHE A 276 -9.33 3.23 22.41
CA PHE A 276 -10.13 2.41 21.51
C PHE A 276 -10.02 0.95 21.91
N ARG A 277 -11.16 0.31 22.16
CA ARG A 277 -11.24 -1.10 22.54
C ARG A 277 -11.16 -2.04 21.32
N SER A 278 -11.58 -1.55 20.17
CA SER A 278 -11.56 -2.28 18.90
C SER A 278 -11.66 -1.29 17.74
N LEU A 279 -11.49 -1.77 16.51
CA LEU A 279 -11.72 -0.98 15.30
C LEU A 279 -13.17 -0.49 15.20
N ALA A 280 -14.13 -1.33 15.56
CA ALA A 280 -15.55 -0.99 15.54
C ALA A 280 -15.87 0.11 16.56
N ASP A 281 -15.33 0.02 17.78
CA ASP A 281 -15.47 1.05 18.80
C ASP A 281 -14.86 2.39 18.35
N ALA A 282 -13.65 2.35 17.77
CA ALA A 282 -12.99 3.54 17.24
C ALA A 282 -13.82 4.23 16.15
N ASN A 283 -14.40 3.47 15.23
CA ASN A 283 -15.27 4.00 14.18
C ASN A 283 -16.61 4.52 14.71
N GLY A 284 -17.19 3.88 15.74
CA GLY A 284 -18.38 4.37 16.44
C GLY A 284 -18.14 5.74 17.06
N GLN A 285 -17.05 5.86 17.85
CA GLN A 285 -16.64 7.14 18.47
C GLN A 285 -16.33 8.21 17.41
N LEU A 286 -15.66 7.83 16.30
CA LEU A 286 -15.32 8.76 15.23
C LEU A 286 -16.59 9.29 14.54
N ARG A 287 -17.54 8.42 14.23
CA ARG A 287 -18.82 8.80 13.60
C ARG A 287 -19.62 9.76 14.48
N GLN A 288 -19.72 9.46 15.77
CA GLN A 288 -20.37 10.35 16.73
C GLN A 288 -19.67 11.70 16.78
N TRP A 289 -18.34 11.72 16.89
CA TRP A 289 -17.57 12.96 16.92
C TRP A 289 -17.71 13.79 15.63
N VAL A 290 -17.78 13.14 14.46
CA VAL A 290 -18.00 13.80 13.17
C VAL A 290 -19.35 14.53 13.18
N MET A 291 -20.40 13.88 13.66
CA MET A 291 -21.76 14.47 13.67
C MET A 291 -21.92 15.54 14.75
N GLU A 292 -21.47 15.27 15.97
CA GLU A 292 -21.73 16.15 17.11
C GLU A 292 -20.72 17.30 17.22
N THR A 293 -19.43 17.02 16.98
CA THR A 293 -18.37 18.02 17.19
C THR A 293 -17.92 18.65 15.87
N ALA A 294 -17.47 17.83 14.91
CA ALA A 294 -16.91 18.36 13.68
C ALA A 294 -17.96 19.05 12.80
N GLY A 295 -19.16 18.47 12.73
CA GLY A 295 -20.28 19.02 11.94
C GLY A 295 -20.88 20.29 12.54
N ASN A 296 -20.86 20.43 13.87
CA ASN A 296 -21.51 21.54 14.58
C ASN A 296 -20.59 22.71 14.96
N ARG A 297 -19.26 22.57 14.72
CA ARG A 297 -18.34 23.69 14.95
C ARG A 297 -18.56 24.80 13.93
N ILE A 298 -18.27 26.05 14.27
CA ILE A 298 -18.16 27.13 13.29
C ILE A 298 -16.85 26.92 12.52
N HIS A 299 -16.94 26.70 11.20
CA HIS A 299 -15.78 26.47 10.35
C HIS A 299 -15.07 27.80 10.03
N GLY A 300 -13.75 27.85 10.12
CA GLY A 300 -12.96 29.08 9.99
C GLY A 300 -13.13 29.79 8.63
N THR A 301 -13.29 29.04 7.54
CA THR A 301 -13.45 29.61 6.18
C THR A 301 -14.91 29.95 5.87
N THR A 302 -15.84 29.01 6.08
CA THR A 302 -17.26 29.21 5.73
C THR A 302 -18.01 30.05 6.74
N ARG A 303 -17.47 30.21 7.96
CA ARG A 303 -18.09 30.89 9.08
C ARG A 303 -19.46 30.31 9.48
N GLN A 304 -19.76 29.10 9.04
CA GLN A 304 -20.99 28.36 9.29
C GLN A 304 -20.67 26.97 9.83
N LYS A 305 -21.69 26.31 10.40
CA LYS A 305 -21.58 24.91 10.82
C LYS A 305 -21.61 24.00 9.60
N PRO A 306 -20.63 23.11 9.39
CA PRO A 306 -20.59 22.23 8.22
C PRO A 306 -21.85 21.40 8.03
N LEU A 307 -22.42 20.85 9.11
CA LEU A 307 -23.62 20.03 9.05
C LEU A 307 -24.86 20.83 8.64
N THR A 308 -25.01 22.03 9.16
CA THR A 308 -26.12 22.94 8.81
C THR A 308 -26.00 23.36 7.34
N LEU A 309 -24.82 23.83 6.94
CA LEU A 309 -24.57 24.25 5.55
C LEU A 309 -24.79 23.09 4.56
N PHE A 310 -24.37 21.88 4.95
CA PHE A 310 -24.64 20.67 4.17
C PHE A 310 -26.14 20.41 4.03
N ALA A 311 -26.88 20.41 5.13
CA ALA A 311 -28.29 20.07 5.13
C ALA A 311 -29.16 21.09 4.35
N GLU A 312 -28.83 22.37 4.48
CA GLU A 312 -29.61 23.45 3.87
C GLU A 312 -29.28 23.70 2.40
N SER A 313 -27.98 23.61 2.04
CA SER A 313 -27.53 24.11 0.73
C SER A 313 -26.94 23.05 -0.18
N GLU A 314 -26.44 21.91 0.32
CA GLU A 314 -25.64 20.98 -0.49
C GLU A 314 -26.31 19.62 -0.67
N LYS A 315 -26.98 19.08 0.37
CA LYS A 315 -27.53 17.73 0.37
C LYS A 315 -28.46 17.44 -0.82
N HIS A 316 -29.35 18.36 -1.13
CA HIS A 316 -30.35 18.21 -2.20
C HIS A 316 -29.75 18.32 -3.62
N LEU A 317 -28.51 18.79 -3.75
CA LEU A 317 -27.77 18.93 -5.01
C LEU A 317 -26.82 17.75 -5.27
N LEU A 318 -26.65 16.85 -4.30
CA LEU A 318 -25.95 15.61 -4.54
C LEU A 318 -26.78 14.71 -5.48
N LYS A 319 -26.11 13.98 -6.35
CA LYS A 319 -26.76 12.96 -7.17
C LYS A 319 -27.35 11.86 -6.28
N PRO A 320 -28.49 11.26 -6.64
CA PRO A 320 -29.05 10.16 -5.88
C PRO A 320 -28.12 8.95 -5.86
N LEU A 321 -28.23 8.16 -4.80
CA LEU A 321 -27.58 6.85 -4.77
C LEU A 321 -28.24 5.93 -5.80
N PRO A 322 -27.49 4.99 -6.41
CA PRO A 322 -28.10 3.99 -7.29
C PRO A 322 -29.06 3.09 -6.50
N ASP A 323 -30.19 2.72 -7.11
CA ASP A 323 -31.21 1.86 -6.49
C ASP A 323 -30.65 0.50 -6.05
N VAL A 324 -29.71 -0.04 -6.81
CA VAL A 324 -28.95 -1.25 -6.47
C VAL A 324 -27.52 -0.83 -6.15
N PRO A 325 -27.01 -1.18 -4.97
CA PRO A 325 -25.64 -0.88 -4.61
C PRO A 325 -24.64 -1.41 -5.65
N VAL A 326 -23.72 -0.56 -6.09
CA VAL A 326 -22.68 -0.94 -7.04
C VAL A 326 -21.80 -2.04 -6.43
N GLU A 327 -21.70 -3.17 -7.13
CA GLU A 327 -20.85 -4.28 -6.70
C GLU A 327 -19.37 -3.85 -6.73
N ILE A 328 -18.71 -3.98 -5.60
CA ILE A 328 -17.28 -3.65 -5.52
C ILE A 328 -16.49 -4.77 -6.18
N ALA A 329 -15.82 -4.45 -7.27
CA ALA A 329 -14.97 -5.38 -7.99
C ALA A 329 -13.51 -4.96 -7.96
N VAL A 330 -12.62 -5.92 -7.75
CA VAL A 330 -11.17 -5.73 -7.84
C VAL A 330 -10.67 -6.33 -9.15
N TRP A 331 -10.03 -5.50 -9.97
CA TRP A 331 -9.40 -5.92 -11.21
C TRP A 331 -7.88 -6.08 -11.01
N CYS A 332 -7.33 -7.17 -11.47
CA CYS A 332 -5.89 -7.37 -11.51
C CYS A 332 -5.46 -8.16 -12.76
N GLN A 333 -4.23 -7.92 -13.20
CA GLN A 333 -3.60 -8.74 -14.21
C GLN A 333 -3.05 -10.00 -13.59
N VAL A 334 -3.27 -11.14 -14.24
CA VAL A 334 -2.82 -12.46 -13.81
C VAL A 334 -2.27 -13.21 -15.01
N LYS A 335 -1.33 -14.13 -14.76
CA LYS A 335 -0.77 -15.02 -15.80
C LYS A 335 -1.27 -16.43 -15.56
N LEU A 336 -1.71 -17.13 -16.60
CA LEU A 336 -2.09 -18.53 -16.52
C LEU A 336 -0.83 -19.40 -16.42
N HIS A 337 -0.73 -20.14 -15.32
CA HIS A 337 0.38 -21.07 -15.10
C HIS A 337 0.22 -22.37 -15.90
N GLY A 338 1.30 -23.14 -16.05
CA GLY A 338 1.31 -24.42 -16.77
C GLY A 338 0.38 -25.50 -16.20
N ASN A 339 -0.15 -25.29 -14.99
CA ASN A 339 -1.16 -26.13 -14.36
C ASN A 339 -2.61 -25.68 -14.66
N CYS A 340 -2.80 -24.84 -15.67
CA CYS A 340 -4.09 -24.26 -16.07
C CYS A 340 -4.78 -23.42 -14.98
N HIS A 341 -4.05 -22.85 -14.01
CA HIS A 341 -4.63 -22.01 -12.97
C HIS A 341 -3.96 -20.65 -12.92
N VAL A 342 -4.74 -19.63 -12.61
CA VAL A 342 -4.29 -18.33 -12.14
C VAL A 342 -4.38 -18.28 -10.62
N GLN A 343 -3.55 -17.47 -9.97
CA GLN A 343 -3.58 -17.26 -8.53
C GLN A 343 -4.14 -15.88 -8.21
N PHE A 344 -5.13 -15.84 -7.31
CA PHE A 344 -5.65 -14.61 -6.73
C PHE A 344 -5.94 -14.83 -5.25
N GLU A 345 -5.51 -13.91 -4.37
CA GLU A 345 -5.67 -13.98 -2.90
C GLU A 345 -5.31 -15.34 -2.27
N LYS A 346 -4.22 -15.97 -2.78
CA LYS A 346 -3.75 -17.30 -2.35
C LYS A 346 -4.68 -18.47 -2.69
N ALA A 347 -5.74 -18.25 -3.49
CA ALA A 347 -6.58 -19.29 -4.09
C ALA A 347 -6.27 -19.45 -5.58
N TYR A 348 -6.69 -20.56 -6.16
CA TYR A 348 -6.39 -20.91 -7.55
C TYR A 348 -7.67 -21.12 -8.34
N TYR A 349 -7.71 -20.58 -9.56
CA TYR A 349 -8.86 -20.60 -10.46
C TYR A 349 -8.43 -21.06 -11.84
N SER A 350 -9.12 -22.05 -12.40
CA SER A 350 -8.74 -22.58 -13.70
C SER A 350 -9.19 -21.70 -14.86
N ALA A 351 -8.44 -21.74 -15.95
CA ALA A 351 -8.82 -21.18 -17.23
C ALA A 351 -8.40 -22.13 -18.37
N PRO A 352 -8.98 -22.03 -19.58
CA PRO A 352 -8.73 -22.97 -20.66
C PRO A 352 -7.25 -23.15 -20.99
N PHE A 353 -6.81 -24.39 -21.08
CA PHE A 353 -5.41 -24.78 -21.30
C PHE A 353 -4.72 -24.17 -22.53
N PRO A 354 -5.42 -23.83 -23.64
CA PRO A 354 -4.77 -23.16 -24.77
C PRO A 354 -4.23 -21.78 -24.44
N LEU A 355 -4.67 -21.19 -23.31
CA LEU A 355 -4.23 -19.87 -22.83
C LEU A 355 -3.08 -19.93 -21.82
N ILE A 356 -2.44 -21.09 -21.64
CA ILE A 356 -1.26 -21.23 -20.76
C ILE A 356 -0.20 -20.20 -21.15
N HIS A 357 0.38 -19.56 -20.11
CA HIS A 357 1.38 -18.49 -20.18
C HIS A 357 0.88 -17.14 -20.74
N GLN A 358 -0.39 -17.02 -21.12
CA GLN A 358 -0.98 -15.74 -21.50
C GLN A 358 -1.30 -14.87 -20.28
N GLU A 359 -1.22 -13.56 -20.48
CA GLU A 359 -1.70 -12.56 -19.51
C GLU A 359 -3.19 -12.34 -19.67
N MET A 360 -3.88 -12.28 -18.56
CA MET A 360 -5.33 -12.16 -18.50
C MET A 360 -5.75 -11.12 -17.48
N TRP A 361 -6.96 -10.60 -17.63
CA TRP A 361 -7.58 -9.79 -16.60
C TRP A 361 -8.48 -10.65 -15.73
N LEU A 362 -8.35 -10.49 -14.42
CA LEU A 362 -9.22 -11.11 -13.43
C LEU A 362 -10.04 -10.03 -12.75
N LYS A 363 -11.37 -10.20 -12.72
CA LYS A 363 -12.33 -9.40 -11.98
C LYS A 363 -12.85 -10.22 -10.81
N ALA A 364 -12.54 -9.80 -9.59
CA ALA A 364 -13.04 -10.44 -8.38
C ALA A 364 -14.06 -9.54 -7.69
N THR A 365 -15.21 -10.11 -7.36
CA THR A 365 -16.24 -9.51 -6.51
C THR A 365 -16.32 -10.29 -5.20
N ASP A 366 -17.21 -9.95 -4.29
CA ASP A 366 -17.36 -10.68 -3.03
C ASP A 366 -17.70 -12.17 -3.23
N ASN A 367 -18.42 -12.51 -4.29
CA ASN A 367 -18.96 -13.84 -4.53
C ASN A 367 -18.36 -14.54 -5.75
N THR A 368 -17.87 -13.81 -6.75
CA THR A 368 -17.44 -14.37 -8.02
C THR A 368 -16.07 -13.89 -8.47
N VAL A 369 -15.35 -14.76 -9.17
CA VAL A 369 -14.12 -14.45 -9.90
C VAL A 369 -14.36 -14.71 -11.38
N LYS A 370 -14.22 -13.68 -12.21
CA LYS A 370 -14.36 -13.75 -13.67
C LYS A 370 -12.98 -13.51 -14.30
N ILE A 371 -12.63 -14.35 -15.27
CA ILE A 371 -11.34 -14.26 -15.98
C ILE A 371 -11.61 -13.89 -17.43
N TYR A 372 -10.89 -12.89 -17.93
CA TYR A 372 -11.03 -12.35 -19.27
C TYR A 372 -9.71 -12.43 -20.03
N HIS A 373 -9.76 -12.86 -21.28
CA HIS A 373 -8.66 -12.81 -22.22
C HIS A 373 -9.11 -12.08 -23.49
N ASN A 374 -8.34 -11.06 -23.92
CA ASN A 374 -8.66 -10.23 -25.09
C ASN A 374 -10.15 -9.76 -25.10
N LEU A 375 -10.60 -9.18 -23.98
CA LEU A 375 -11.96 -8.68 -23.75
C LEU A 375 -13.06 -9.75 -23.71
N LYS A 376 -12.75 -11.04 -23.90
CA LYS A 376 -13.71 -12.14 -23.82
C LYS A 376 -13.66 -12.79 -22.44
N LEU A 377 -14.84 -13.06 -21.87
CA LEU A 377 -14.98 -13.85 -20.64
C LEU A 377 -14.63 -15.31 -20.97
N VAL A 378 -13.60 -15.85 -20.32
CA VAL A 378 -13.10 -17.22 -20.54
C VAL A 378 -13.38 -18.17 -19.40
N ALA A 379 -13.59 -17.65 -18.17
CA ALA A 379 -13.93 -18.47 -17.01
C ALA A 379 -14.70 -17.68 -15.95
N VAL A 380 -15.58 -18.37 -15.22
CA VAL A 380 -16.31 -17.86 -14.04
C VAL A 380 -16.20 -18.87 -12.92
N HIS A 381 -15.83 -18.38 -11.73
CA HIS A 381 -15.66 -19.20 -10.54
C HIS A 381 -16.32 -18.56 -9.31
N PRO A 382 -16.73 -19.34 -8.30
CA PRO A 382 -17.04 -18.79 -7.00
C PRO A 382 -15.76 -18.21 -6.36
N HIS A 383 -15.88 -17.09 -5.65
CA HIS A 383 -14.74 -16.49 -4.95
C HIS A 383 -14.38 -17.32 -3.71
N LEU A 384 -13.20 -17.93 -3.71
CA LEU A 384 -12.70 -18.77 -2.65
C LEU A 384 -11.91 -17.94 -1.64
N LYS A 385 -12.36 -17.89 -0.39
CA LYS A 385 -11.71 -17.11 0.69
C LYS A 385 -10.64 -17.91 1.46
N ARG A 386 -10.57 -19.25 1.26
CA ARG A 386 -9.62 -20.11 1.95
C ARG A 386 -8.28 -20.17 1.18
N PRO A 387 -7.14 -19.82 1.80
CA PRO A 387 -5.83 -19.97 1.18
C PRO A 387 -5.57 -21.42 0.74
N GLY A 388 -5.01 -21.60 -0.46
CA GLY A 388 -4.73 -22.89 -1.06
C GLY A 388 -5.92 -23.59 -1.70
N ALA A 389 -7.14 -23.05 -1.54
CA ALA A 389 -8.33 -23.61 -2.20
C ALA A 389 -8.23 -23.48 -3.73
N ARG A 390 -8.85 -24.42 -4.44
CA ARG A 390 -8.85 -24.50 -5.90
C ARG A 390 -10.27 -24.60 -6.43
N SER A 391 -10.59 -23.81 -7.44
CA SER A 391 -11.78 -23.96 -8.27
C SER A 391 -11.34 -24.39 -9.67
N THR A 392 -11.61 -25.63 -10.02
CA THR A 392 -11.18 -26.23 -11.29
C THR A 392 -12.40 -26.65 -12.08
N VAL A 393 -12.48 -26.19 -13.31
CA VAL A 393 -13.46 -26.64 -14.33
C VAL A 393 -12.75 -27.66 -15.19
N ASP A 394 -13.31 -28.86 -15.34
CA ASP A 394 -12.64 -29.97 -16.03
C ASP A 394 -12.40 -29.68 -17.53
N GLU A 395 -13.29 -28.94 -18.18
CA GLU A 395 -13.16 -28.51 -19.57
C GLU A 395 -11.97 -27.56 -19.81
N HIS A 396 -11.46 -26.95 -18.76
CA HIS A 396 -10.26 -26.11 -18.83
C HIS A 396 -8.95 -26.91 -18.89
N MET A 397 -9.02 -28.20 -18.58
CA MET A 397 -7.84 -29.07 -18.53
C MET A 397 -7.56 -29.71 -19.90
N PRO A 398 -6.27 -30.02 -20.22
CA PRO A 398 -5.95 -30.85 -21.38
C PRO A 398 -6.67 -32.20 -21.31
N PRO A 399 -7.14 -32.76 -22.43
CA PRO A 399 -7.83 -34.05 -22.47
C PRO A 399 -7.05 -35.17 -21.79
N GLU A 400 -5.73 -35.17 -21.93
CA GLU A 400 -4.83 -36.14 -21.28
C GLU A 400 -4.88 -36.05 -19.76
N SER A 401 -4.99 -34.85 -19.20
CA SER A 401 -5.07 -34.63 -17.75
C SER A 401 -6.43 -35.06 -17.21
N ILE A 402 -7.51 -34.88 -17.98
CA ILE A 402 -8.83 -35.37 -17.63
C ILE A 402 -8.85 -36.89 -17.65
N ALA A 403 -8.31 -37.51 -18.70
CA ALA A 403 -8.19 -38.97 -18.79
C ALA A 403 -7.38 -39.54 -17.62
N TYR A 404 -6.30 -38.86 -17.20
CA TYR A 404 -5.51 -39.27 -16.04
C TYR A 404 -6.28 -39.14 -14.71
N LYS A 405 -7.09 -38.10 -14.52
CA LYS A 405 -7.92 -37.88 -13.33
C LYS A 405 -9.04 -38.91 -13.21
N LEU A 406 -9.58 -39.40 -14.35
CA LEU A 406 -10.59 -40.44 -14.39
C LEU A 406 -10.05 -41.85 -14.07
N GLN A 407 -8.71 -42.04 -14.08
CA GLN A 407 -8.06 -43.27 -13.67
C GLN A 407 -7.93 -43.35 -12.14
N ASP A 408 -9.07 -43.44 -11.46
CA ASP A 408 -9.16 -43.54 -10.02
C ASP A 408 -8.69 -44.93 -9.50
N PRO A 409 -8.61 -45.18 -8.18
CA PRO A 409 -8.26 -46.50 -7.63
C PRO A 409 -9.17 -47.63 -8.10
N GLN A 410 -10.45 -47.35 -8.25
CA GLN A 410 -11.45 -48.33 -8.71
C GLN A 410 -11.21 -48.69 -10.19
N TRP A 411 -10.85 -47.71 -11.00
CA TRP A 411 -10.45 -47.95 -12.41
C TRP A 411 -9.18 -48.83 -12.47
N CYS A 412 -8.17 -48.57 -11.63
CA CYS A 412 -6.94 -49.37 -11.58
C CYS A 412 -7.24 -50.83 -11.23
N LEU A 413 -8.10 -51.08 -10.25
CA LEU A 413 -8.51 -52.43 -9.86
C LEU A 413 -9.24 -53.16 -11.00
N ARG A 414 -10.22 -52.50 -11.64
CA ARG A 414 -10.96 -53.10 -12.77
C ARG A 414 -10.07 -53.42 -13.96
N GLN A 415 -9.12 -52.51 -14.30
CA GLN A 415 -8.17 -52.78 -15.39
C GLN A 415 -7.17 -53.88 -15.03
N ALA A 416 -6.75 -53.94 -13.78
CA ALA A 416 -5.85 -55.02 -13.32
C ALA A 416 -6.55 -56.37 -13.33
N GLU A 417 -7.82 -56.43 -12.97
CA GLU A 417 -8.67 -57.64 -13.05
C GLU A 417 -8.81 -58.14 -14.50
N ALA A 418 -9.02 -57.23 -15.43
CA ALA A 418 -9.06 -57.56 -16.88
C ALA A 418 -7.73 -58.02 -17.44
N ILE A 419 -6.56 -57.71 -16.81
CA ILE A 419 -5.24 -58.18 -17.16
C ILE A 419 -4.98 -59.58 -16.62
N GLY A 420 -5.30 -59.81 -15.32
CA GLY A 420 -5.14 -61.10 -14.67
C GLY A 420 -5.21 -61.02 -13.15
N SER A 421 -5.30 -62.17 -12.50
CA SER A 421 -5.51 -62.29 -11.03
C SER A 421 -4.29 -61.77 -10.24
N ASP A 422 -3.07 -62.02 -10.69
CA ASP A 422 -1.86 -61.57 -9.98
C ASP A 422 -1.60 -60.10 -10.16
N CYS A 423 -1.94 -59.53 -11.33
CA CYS A 423 -1.94 -58.09 -11.53
C CYS A 423 -2.95 -57.39 -10.59
N HIS A 424 -4.17 -57.91 -10.47
CA HIS A 424 -5.18 -57.40 -9.54
C HIS A 424 -4.70 -57.50 -8.09
N ARG A 425 -4.14 -58.65 -7.69
CA ARG A 425 -3.58 -58.83 -6.34
C ARG A 425 -2.44 -57.88 -6.03
N LEU A 426 -1.54 -57.65 -7.01
CA LEU A 426 -0.44 -56.68 -6.86
C LEU A 426 -0.96 -55.28 -6.64
N ILE A 427 -2.00 -54.84 -7.39
CA ILE A 427 -2.60 -53.53 -7.22
C ILE A 427 -3.32 -53.43 -5.85
N GLN A 428 -3.98 -54.48 -5.38
CA GLN A 428 -4.57 -54.52 -4.03
C GLN A 428 -3.51 -54.36 -2.94
N VAL A 429 -2.36 -55.02 -3.07
CA VAL A 429 -1.22 -54.88 -2.14
C VAL A 429 -0.67 -53.45 -2.17
N LEU A 430 -0.54 -52.85 -3.35
CA LEU A 430 -0.13 -51.43 -3.44
C LEU A 430 -1.11 -50.47 -2.73
N PHE A 431 -2.40 -50.79 -2.73
CA PHE A 431 -3.43 -49.97 -2.09
C PHE A 431 -3.68 -50.29 -0.61
N SER A 432 -3.11 -51.37 -0.07
CA SER A 432 -3.33 -51.75 1.32
C SER A 432 -2.78 -50.77 2.34
N ASP A 433 -1.72 -50.04 2.00
CA ASP A 433 -1.02 -49.13 2.93
C ASP A 433 -1.46 -47.65 2.78
N ARG A 434 -1.27 -47.04 1.59
CA ARG A 434 -1.67 -45.65 1.31
C ARG A 434 -2.15 -45.51 -0.12
N VAL A 435 -3.47 -45.56 -0.30
CA VAL A 435 -4.09 -45.56 -1.65
C VAL A 435 -3.65 -44.39 -2.52
N LEU A 436 -3.69 -43.16 -1.98
CA LEU A 436 -3.38 -41.95 -2.75
C LEU A 436 -1.89 -41.83 -3.12
N ASP A 437 -0.99 -42.26 -2.24
CA ASP A 437 0.46 -42.22 -2.49
C ASP A 437 0.86 -43.23 -3.56
N ASN A 438 0.17 -44.37 -3.60
CA ASN A 438 0.45 -45.48 -4.51
C ASN A 438 -0.36 -45.45 -5.81
N LEU A 439 -1.33 -44.53 -5.96
CA LEU A 439 -2.18 -44.46 -7.14
C LEU A 439 -1.38 -44.30 -8.44
N ARG A 440 -0.33 -43.47 -8.45
CA ARG A 440 0.56 -43.29 -9.62
C ARG A 440 1.34 -44.55 -9.95
N ALA A 441 1.73 -45.33 -8.94
CA ALA A 441 2.41 -46.59 -9.12
C ALA A 441 1.48 -47.60 -9.75
N ALA A 442 0.25 -47.70 -9.25
CA ALA A 442 -0.79 -48.59 -9.78
C ALA A 442 -1.15 -48.25 -11.25
N GLN A 443 -1.42 -47.00 -11.54
CA GLN A 443 -1.64 -46.52 -12.93
C GLN A 443 -0.47 -46.84 -13.84
N GLY A 444 0.77 -46.68 -13.33
CA GLY A 444 1.97 -47.06 -14.04
C GLY A 444 2.04 -48.54 -14.37
N VAL A 445 1.73 -49.43 -13.41
CA VAL A 445 1.68 -50.90 -13.60
C VAL A 445 0.67 -51.25 -14.69
N VAL A 446 -0.57 -50.80 -14.55
CA VAL A 446 -1.64 -51.03 -15.55
C VAL A 446 -1.24 -50.51 -16.94
N GLY A 447 -0.59 -49.32 -16.99
CA GLY A 447 -0.09 -48.73 -18.23
C GLY A 447 0.96 -49.58 -18.98
N LEU A 448 1.73 -50.40 -18.25
CA LEU A 448 2.69 -51.30 -18.87
C LEU A 448 2.02 -52.41 -19.74
N GLY A 449 0.76 -52.71 -19.45
CA GLY A 449 -0.02 -53.65 -20.26
C GLY A 449 -0.20 -53.22 -21.72
N LYS A 450 -0.32 -51.92 -21.97
CA LYS A 450 -0.39 -51.36 -23.33
C LYS A 450 0.91 -51.57 -24.13
N LYS A 451 2.04 -51.58 -23.44
CA LYS A 451 3.37 -51.68 -24.09
C LYS A 451 3.84 -53.14 -24.25
N TYR A 452 3.60 -53.97 -23.26
CA TYR A 452 4.15 -55.32 -23.18
C TYR A 452 3.11 -56.42 -23.39
N GLY A 453 1.80 -56.09 -23.38
CA GLY A 453 0.70 -57.01 -23.47
C GLY A 453 0.26 -57.56 -22.09
N SER A 454 -1.01 -58.00 -22.01
CA SER A 454 -1.61 -58.45 -20.72
C SER A 454 -0.93 -59.67 -20.14
N LEU A 455 -0.64 -60.67 -20.99
CA LEU A 455 -0.03 -61.93 -20.55
C LEU A 455 1.36 -61.73 -19.92
N ARG A 456 2.20 -60.89 -20.57
CA ARG A 456 3.54 -60.60 -20.06
C ARG A 456 3.47 -59.80 -18.74
N LEU A 457 2.54 -58.85 -18.66
CA LEU A 457 2.35 -58.08 -17.44
C LEU A 457 1.86 -58.95 -16.29
N GLU A 458 0.97 -59.88 -16.54
CA GLU A 458 0.48 -60.84 -15.53
C GLU A 458 1.64 -61.66 -14.99
N ASN A 459 2.45 -62.29 -15.87
CA ASN A 459 3.65 -63.05 -15.48
C ASN A 459 4.67 -62.22 -14.69
N ALA A 460 4.82 -60.95 -15.04
CA ALA A 460 5.71 -60.05 -14.31
C ALA A 460 5.17 -59.71 -12.91
N CYS A 461 3.85 -59.58 -12.78
CA CYS A 461 3.18 -59.39 -11.50
C CYS A 461 3.27 -60.60 -10.61
N THR A 462 3.02 -61.82 -11.15
CA THR A 462 3.25 -63.10 -10.49
C THR A 462 4.65 -63.18 -9.90
N ARG A 463 5.65 -62.87 -10.72
CA ARG A 463 7.05 -62.89 -10.30
C ARG A 463 7.36 -61.84 -9.21
N ALA A 464 6.84 -60.62 -9.35
CA ALA A 464 7.01 -59.56 -8.36
C ALA A 464 6.39 -59.91 -6.99
N LEU A 465 5.23 -60.57 -7.00
CA LEU A 465 4.55 -61.09 -5.79
C LEU A 465 5.32 -62.26 -5.16
N HIS A 466 5.83 -63.21 -6.01
CA HIS A 466 6.61 -64.35 -5.55
C HIS A 466 7.87 -63.93 -4.77
N TYR A 467 8.56 -62.85 -5.22
CA TYR A 467 9.71 -62.27 -4.52
C TYR A 467 9.38 -61.19 -3.49
N ASP A 468 8.14 -61.12 -3.04
CA ASP A 468 7.64 -60.15 -2.06
C ASP A 468 8.07 -58.70 -2.31
N ASN A 469 8.08 -58.27 -3.57
CA ASN A 469 8.48 -56.92 -3.98
C ASN A 469 7.48 -56.33 -4.99
N PRO A 470 6.22 -56.06 -4.54
CA PRO A 470 5.16 -55.59 -5.40
C PRO A 470 5.28 -54.05 -5.67
N ARG A 471 6.36 -53.64 -6.36
CA ARG A 471 6.62 -52.23 -6.71
C ARG A 471 6.61 -52.03 -8.20
N TYR A 472 6.15 -50.88 -8.65
CA TYR A 472 6.18 -50.45 -10.05
C TYR A 472 7.58 -50.64 -10.71
N LYS A 473 8.64 -50.19 -9.99
CA LYS A 473 10.04 -50.33 -10.52
C LYS A 473 10.41 -51.78 -10.74
N THR A 474 9.99 -52.65 -9.85
CA THR A 474 10.26 -54.11 -9.95
C THR A 474 9.58 -54.70 -11.17
N VAL A 475 8.26 -54.48 -11.32
CA VAL A 475 7.49 -54.96 -12.47
C VAL A 475 8.07 -54.44 -13.77
N LYS A 476 8.38 -53.15 -13.82
CA LYS A 476 9.03 -52.53 -15.01
C LYS A 476 10.39 -53.15 -15.34
N THR A 477 11.20 -53.48 -14.34
CA THR A 477 12.53 -54.10 -14.54
C THR A 477 12.40 -55.53 -15.02
N ILE A 478 11.46 -56.33 -14.46
CA ILE A 478 11.14 -57.68 -14.88
C ILE A 478 10.78 -57.70 -16.38
N LEU A 479 9.85 -56.83 -16.78
CA LEU A 479 9.42 -56.73 -18.18
C LEU A 479 10.54 -56.24 -19.12
N ALA A 480 11.31 -55.24 -18.69
CA ALA A 480 12.42 -54.68 -19.51
C ALA A 480 13.55 -55.68 -19.75
N LYS A 481 13.81 -56.57 -18.78
CA LYS A 481 14.84 -57.61 -18.87
C LYS A 481 14.30 -58.94 -19.38
N GLY A 482 13.00 -59.09 -19.72
CA GLY A 482 12.39 -60.32 -20.20
C GLY A 482 12.32 -61.42 -19.15
N LEU A 483 12.44 -61.11 -17.86
CA LEU A 483 12.44 -62.07 -16.78
C LEU A 483 11.05 -62.70 -16.57
N ASP A 484 10.00 -62.06 -17.09
CA ASP A 484 8.62 -62.54 -17.12
C ASP A 484 8.45 -63.84 -17.92
N GLN A 485 9.39 -64.15 -18.83
CA GLN A 485 9.38 -65.33 -19.68
C GLN A 485 10.26 -66.48 -19.15
N ALA A 486 11.04 -66.24 -18.09
CA ALA A 486 11.88 -67.26 -17.48
C ALA A 486 11.04 -68.06 -16.44
N PRO A 487 11.24 -69.41 -16.33
CA PRO A 487 10.53 -70.20 -15.33
C PRO A 487 10.79 -69.66 -13.90
N LEU A 488 9.75 -69.63 -13.06
CA LEU A 488 9.92 -69.35 -11.64
C LEU A 488 10.74 -70.50 -11.03
N GLN A 489 11.93 -70.20 -10.48
CA GLN A 489 12.64 -71.20 -9.70
C GLN A 489 11.78 -71.56 -8.51
N ALA A 490 11.39 -72.85 -8.43
CA ALA A 490 10.75 -73.39 -7.22
C ALA A 490 11.69 -73.12 -6.03
N ASP A 491 11.13 -72.66 -4.94
CA ASP A 491 11.85 -72.47 -3.68
C ASP A 491 12.52 -73.78 -3.28
N GLN A 492 13.73 -73.96 -3.75
CA GLN A 492 14.69 -74.75 -3.00
C GLN A 492 15.05 -73.83 -1.83
N SER A 493 14.44 -74.09 -0.69
CA SER A 493 14.91 -73.58 0.60
C SER A 493 16.34 -74.07 0.76
N VAL A 494 17.28 -73.36 0.18
CA VAL A 494 18.69 -73.47 0.55
C VAL A 494 18.72 -72.90 1.97
N GLN A 495 18.52 -73.79 2.94
CA GLN A 495 19.06 -73.57 4.27
C GLN A 495 20.57 -73.43 4.02
N ILE A 496 21.07 -72.25 3.82
CA ILE A 496 22.47 -71.94 3.98
C ILE A 496 22.71 -72.17 5.48
N PRO A 497 23.39 -73.23 5.86
CA PRO A 497 23.77 -73.38 7.26
C PRO A 497 24.60 -72.12 7.53
N LEU A 498 24.21 -71.38 8.59
CA LEU A 498 25.01 -70.34 9.16
C LEU A 498 26.39 -70.96 9.39
N SER A 499 27.29 -70.79 8.43
CA SER A 499 28.63 -71.35 8.52
C SER A 499 29.28 -70.70 9.73
N SER A 500 29.91 -71.53 10.55
CA SER A 500 30.68 -71.17 11.74
C SER A 500 31.75 -70.11 11.50
N VAL A 501 31.92 -69.65 10.26
CA VAL A 501 32.81 -68.56 9.84
C VAL A 501 32.35 -67.19 10.37
N TYR A 502 31.06 -67.05 10.68
CA TYR A 502 30.52 -65.78 11.24
C TYR A 502 30.55 -65.71 12.76
N THR A 503 30.94 -66.78 13.46
CA THR A 503 30.91 -66.83 14.92
C THR A 503 32.30 -66.76 15.58
N VAL A 504 33.42 -66.71 14.79
CA VAL A 504 34.78 -66.81 15.37
C VAL A 504 35.53 -65.50 15.46
N ASP A 505 35.19 -64.48 14.69
CA ASP A 505 35.84 -63.17 14.83
C ASP A 505 34.79 -62.08 14.92
N GLY A 506 34.39 -61.70 16.14
CA GLY A 506 33.42 -60.66 16.46
C GLY A 506 33.78 -59.23 16.00
N ARG A 507 34.30 -59.07 14.76
CA ARG A 507 34.71 -57.80 14.21
C ARG A 507 33.55 -56.83 13.89
N PHE A 508 32.31 -57.25 14.03
CA PHE A 508 31.12 -56.41 13.73
C PHE A 508 30.08 -56.32 14.84
N LEU A 509 30.34 -56.87 16.02
CA LEU A 509 29.49 -56.70 17.19
C LEU A 509 30.03 -55.54 18.04
N ARG A 510 29.32 -54.41 18.05
CA ARG A 510 29.57 -53.37 19.04
C ARG A 510 29.19 -53.92 20.42
N PRO A 511 30.06 -53.74 21.45
CA PRO A 511 29.72 -54.18 22.82
C PRO A 511 28.45 -53.49 23.29
N THR A 512 27.57 -54.24 23.93
CA THR A 512 26.27 -53.81 24.43
C THR A 512 26.31 -52.57 25.36
N GLY A 513 27.45 -52.25 25.93
CA GLY A 513 27.67 -51.07 26.77
C GLY A 513 27.65 -49.75 25.99
N GLU A 514 27.94 -49.74 24.67
CA GLU A 514 27.90 -48.51 23.87
C GLU A 514 26.52 -48.18 23.33
N MET A 515 25.57 -49.16 23.31
CA MET A 515 24.19 -48.90 22.92
C MET A 515 23.36 -48.21 24.02
N GLN A 516 23.74 -48.35 25.30
CA GLN A 516 23.03 -47.71 26.40
C GLN A 516 23.34 -46.21 26.52
N LEU A 517 24.54 -45.78 26.13
CA LEU A 517 24.92 -44.35 26.17
C LEU A 517 24.30 -43.50 25.03
N HIS A 518 23.77 -44.09 23.97
CA HIS A 518 23.16 -43.34 22.85
C HIS A 518 21.64 -43.15 23.00
N CYS A 519 20.99 -43.86 23.95
CA CYS A 519 19.56 -43.70 24.24
C CYS A 519 19.24 -42.68 25.33
N GLU A 520 20.21 -42.32 26.18
CA GLU A 520 20.00 -41.34 27.27
C GLU A 520 20.28 -39.87 26.85
N GLY A 521 20.93 -39.64 25.69
CA GLY A 521 21.27 -38.31 25.19
C GLY A 521 20.14 -37.53 24.45
N ARG A 522 18.95 -38.10 24.28
CA ARG A 522 17.82 -37.44 23.56
C ARG A 522 16.59 -37.11 24.39
N ARG A 523 16.75 -37.02 25.71
CA ARG A 523 15.67 -36.51 26.58
C ARG A 523 16.16 -35.33 27.43
N ARG A 524 16.69 -34.28 26.78
CA ARG A 524 16.77 -32.91 27.33
C ARG A 524 17.28 -32.00 26.21
N LEU A 525 16.34 -31.40 25.48
CA LEU A 525 16.34 -30.00 25.06
C LEU A 525 14.99 -29.74 24.39
#